data_c397ecac1eb040f9ea4aa673fac91b0b
#
_entry.id   c397ecac1eb040f9ea4aa673fac91b0b
#
_cell.length_a   1.000
_cell.length_b   1.000
_cell.length_c   1.000
_cell.angle_alpha   90.00
_cell.angle_beta   90.00
_cell.angle_gamma   90.00
#
_symmetry.space_group_name_H-M   'P 1'
#
loop_
_entity.id
_entity.type
_entity.pdbx_description
1 polymer ?
#
loop_
_entity_poly.entity_id
_entity_poly.type
_entity_poly.pdbx_seq_one_letter_code
_entity_poly.pdbx_strand_id
1 'polypeptide(L)'
;MMVLAGDWTDLKCNVSGYPKPTITWLRAGTPIDMNNPKYVVLPSGSLRIYGLTPADSGIYSCEASNPLGKARRPVELSVQGKNTVNDLIALK
;
A
#
# COMPACT_ATOMS: atom_id res chain seq x y z
N MET A 1 0.40 2.71 -9.57
CA MET A 1 -0.83 3.27 -8.99
C MET A 1 -0.58 4.68 -8.55
N MET A 2 -1.38 5.60 -8.99
CA MET A 2 -1.22 7.03 -8.69
C MET A 2 -2.48 7.55 -8.01
N VAL A 3 -2.31 8.22 -6.86
CA VAL A 3 -3.42 8.76 -6.07
C VAL A 3 -3.07 10.16 -5.58
N LEU A 4 -4.10 10.90 -5.16
CA LEU A 4 -3.92 12.24 -4.61
C LEU A 4 -3.73 12.18 -3.09
N ALA A 5 -2.89 13.07 -2.58
CA ALA A 5 -2.66 13.22 -1.15
C ALA A 5 -3.94 13.65 -0.43
N GLY A 6 -4.02 13.30 0.84
CA GLY A 6 -5.09 13.71 1.74
C GLY A 6 -6.18 12.67 1.94
N ASP A 7 -6.43 11.84 0.96
CA ASP A 7 -7.44 10.80 1.03
C ASP A 7 -6.83 9.48 1.53
N TRP A 8 -7.55 8.42 1.36
CA TRP A 8 -7.08 7.06 1.63
C TRP A 8 -7.07 6.26 0.34
N THR A 9 -6.32 5.17 0.34
CA THR A 9 -6.32 4.23 -0.79
C THR A 9 -6.17 2.80 -0.27
N ASP A 10 -6.64 1.85 -1.08
CA ASP A 10 -6.48 0.43 -0.82
C ASP A 10 -5.51 -0.16 -1.82
N LEU A 11 -4.47 -0.82 -1.31
CA LEU A 11 -3.57 -1.62 -2.12
C LEU A 11 -4.08 -3.05 -2.08
N LYS A 12 -4.38 -3.62 -3.24
CA LYS A 12 -4.97 -4.95 -3.31
C LYS A 12 -3.92 -6.03 -3.23
N CYS A 13 -4.26 -7.11 -2.56
CA CYS A 13 -3.46 -8.32 -2.52
C CYS A 13 -4.35 -9.49 -2.90
N ASN A 14 -4.37 -9.79 -4.20
CA ASN A 14 -5.19 -10.88 -4.74
C ASN A 14 -4.39 -12.16 -4.68
N VAL A 15 -4.54 -12.91 -3.59
CA VAL A 15 -3.90 -14.18 -3.43
C VAL A 15 -4.94 -15.26 -3.19
N SER A 16 -4.63 -16.45 -3.69
CA SER A 16 -5.43 -17.63 -3.42
C SER A 16 -4.49 -18.76 -3.00
N GLY A 17 -5.03 -19.67 -2.24
CA GLY A 17 -4.23 -20.81 -1.78
C GLY A 17 -4.99 -21.62 -0.77
N TYR A 18 -4.56 -22.87 -0.64
CA TYR A 18 -5.11 -23.79 0.35
C TYR A 18 -3.95 -24.54 0.97
N PRO A 19 -3.83 -24.54 2.30
CA PRO A 19 -4.66 -23.80 3.27
C PRO A 19 -4.60 -22.27 3.05
N LYS A 20 -5.63 -21.58 3.55
CA LYS A 20 -5.74 -20.13 3.40
C LYS A 20 -4.47 -19.43 3.89
N PRO A 21 -3.83 -18.60 3.03
CA PRO A 21 -2.57 -17.97 3.43
C PRO A 21 -2.77 -16.82 4.43
N THR A 22 -1.72 -16.58 5.19
CA THR A 22 -1.60 -15.39 6.03
C THR A 22 -0.97 -14.28 5.20
N ILE A 23 -1.55 -13.08 5.27
CA ILE A 23 -1.08 -11.92 4.50
C ILE A 23 -0.29 -11.01 5.41
N THR A 24 0.91 -10.64 4.97
CA THR A 24 1.76 -9.63 5.63
C THR A 24 2.08 -8.55 4.62
N TRP A 25 1.92 -7.30 5.01
CA TRP A 25 2.28 -6.17 4.18
C TRP A 25 3.64 -5.62 4.57
N LEU A 26 4.44 -5.31 3.55
CA LEU A 26 5.78 -4.74 3.72
C LEU A 26 5.89 -3.44 2.94
N ARG A 27 6.74 -2.53 3.42
CA ARG A 27 7.10 -1.33 2.71
C ARG A 27 8.61 -1.31 2.56
N ALA A 28 9.11 -1.23 1.31
CA ALA A 28 10.54 -1.29 1.01
C ALA A 28 11.21 -2.52 1.67
N GLY A 29 10.50 -3.65 1.69
CA GLY A 29 11.00 -4.90 2.25
C GLY A 29 10.88 -5.04 3.76
N THR A 30 10.40 -4.01 4.47
CA THR A 30 10.25 -4.03 5.92
C THR A 30 8.77 -4.20 6.30
N PRO A 31 8.43 -5.10 7.22
CA PRO A 31 7.04 -5.24 7.66
C PRO A 31 6.48 -3.93 8.21
N ILE A 32 5.25 -3.62 7.81
CA ILE A 32 4.57 -2.41 8.26
C ILE A 32 4.13 -2.60 9.72
N ASP A 33 4.31 -1.55 10.52
CA ASP A 33 3.84 -1.53 11.92
C ASP A 33 2.32 -1.41 11.94
N MET A 34 1.64 -2.51 12.22
CA MET A 34 0.18 -2.56 12.23
C MET A 34 -0.43 -1.95 13.50
N ASN A 35 0.38 -1.50 14.44
CA ASN A 35 -0.10 -0.67 15.56
C ASN A 35 -0.31 0.77 15.16
N ASN A 36 0.22 1.19 14.02
CA ASN A 36 0.02 2.53 13.50
C ASN A 36 -1.39 2.61 12.88
N PRO A 37 -2.28 3.48 13.38
CA PRO A 37 -3.66 3.57 12.87
C PRO A 37 -3.76 4.06 11.44
N LYS A 38 -2.67 4.55 10.86
CA LYS A 38 -2.59 4.92 9.45
C LYS A 38 -2.85 3.73 8.54
N TYR A 39 -2.58 2.51 9.01
CA TYR A 39 -2.66 1.30 8.19
C TYR A 39 -3.70 0.33 8.74
N VAL A 40 -4.54 -0.20 7.85
CA VAL A 40 -5.54 -1.21 8.23
C VAL A 40 -5.53 -2.29 7.16
N VAL A 41 -5.43 -3.55 7.58
CA VAL A 41 -5.60 -4.68 6.67
C VAL A 41 -7.06 -5.06 6.66
N LEU A 42 -7.69 -5.01 5.48
CA LEU A 42 -9.10 -5.32 5.30
C LEU A 42 -9.32 -6.83 5.27
N PRO A 43 -10.57 -7.30 5.47
CA PRO A 43 -10.86 -8.73 5.40
C PRO A 43 -10.47 -9.37 4.07
N SER A 44 -10.44 -8.59 2.99
CA SER A 44 -9.99 -9.06 1.67
C SER A 44 -8.49 -9.28 1.59
N GLY A 45 -7.72 -8.83 2.60
CA GLY A 45 -6.26 -8.83 2.56
C GLY A 45 -5.66 -7.53 2.02
N SER A 46 -6.48 -6.62 1.52
CA SER A 46 -6.01 -5.33 1.03
C SER A 46 -5.48 -4.47 2.17
N LEU A 47 -4.48 -3.64 1.86
CA LEU A 47 -3.94 -2.67 2.82
C LEU A 47 -4.58 -1.32 2.55
N ARG A 48 -5.28 -0.78 3.55
CA ARG A 48 -5.80 0.59 3.49
C ARG A 48 -4.84 1.53 4.18
N ILE A 49 -4.49 2.60 3.49
CA ILE A 49 -3.59 3.64 4.00
C ILE A 49 -4.37 4.94 4.07
N TYR A 50 -4.45 5.52 5.27
CA TYR A 50 -5.16 6.78 5.51
C TYR A 50 -4.19 7.97 5.49
N GLY A 51 -4.73 9.16 5.24
CA GLY A 51 -3.97 10.40 5.35
C GLY A 51 -2.75 10.43 4.44
N LEU A 52 -2.95 10.10 3.17
CA LEU A 52 -1.86 9.98 2.21
C LEU A 52 -1.10 11.27 2.03
N THR A 53 0.23 11.17 2.02
CA THR A 53 1.16 12.25 1.68
C THR A 53 2.14 11.75 0.63
N PRO A 54 2.85 12.65 -0.08
CA PRO A 54 3.88 12.20 -1.01
C PRO A 54 4.94 11.31 -0.39
N ALA A 55 5.18 11.44 0.91
CA ALA A 55 6.13 10.57 1.63
C ALA A 55 5.67 9.11 1.69
N ASP A 56 4.40 8.84 1.46
CA ASP A 56 3.87 7.48 1.39
C ASP A 56 4.19 6.78 0.08
N SER A 57 4.71 7.49 -0.91
CA SER A 57 5.10 6.89 -2.18
C SER A 57 6.21 5.87 -1.99
N GLY A 58 6.18 4.81 -2.77
CA GLY A 58 7.19 3.77 -2.70
C GLY A 58 6.65 2.42 -3.13
N ILE A 59 7.48 1.39 -2.89
CA ILE A 59 7.13 0.02 -3.22
C ILE A 59 6.60 -0.66 -1.97
N TYR A 60 5.35 -1.10 -2.05
CA TYR A 60 4.71 -1.93 -1.04
C TYR A 60 4.65 -3.35 -1.57
N SER A 61 4.68 -4.33 -0.69
CA SER A 61 4.54 -5.73 -1.09
C SER A 61 3.57 -6.43 -0.17
N CYS A 62 2.72 -7.29 -0.73
CA CYS A 62 2.01 -8.24 0.09
C CYS A 62 2.71 -9.58 0.00
N GLU A 63 2.89 -10.22 1.14
CA GLU A 63 3.46 -11.54 1.25
C GLU A 63 2.40 -12.50 1.77
N ALA A 64 2.09 -13.52 0.98
CA ALA A 64 1.16 -14.57 1.36
C ALA A 64 1.96 -15.79 1.76
N SER A 65 1.63 -16.38 2.91
CA SER A 65 2.34 -17.54 3.45
C SER A 65 1.38 -18.58 3.94
N ASN A 66 1.62 -19.83 3.57
CA ASN A 66 0.96 -21.00 4.14
C ASN A 66 1.99 -22.12 4.29
N PRO A 67 1.61 -23.31 4.83
CA PRO A 67 2.59 -24.38 4.99
C PRO A 67 3.25 -24.86 3.70
N LEU A 68 2.66 -24.57 2.55
CA LEU A 68 3.20 -25.00 1.26
C LEU A 68 4.22 -24.02 0.69
N GLY A 69 4.29 -22.79 1.22
CA GLY A 69 5.26 -21.83 0.73
C GLY A 69 4.82 -20.38 0.90
N LYS A 70 5.60 -19.51 0.27
CA LYS A 70 5.37 -18.06 0.33
C LYS A 70 5.37 -17.49 -1.06
N ALA A 71 4.57 -16.44 -1.27
CA ALA A 71 4.56 -15.65 -2.49
C ALA A 71 4.49 -14.17 -2.12
N ARG A 72 5.19 -13.35 -2.89
CA ARG A 72 5.24 -11.89 -2.64
C ARG A 72 4.88 -11.16 -3.91
N ARG A 73 4.05 -10.12 -3.78
CA ARG A 73 3.66 -9.28 -4.89
C ARG A 73 3.95 -7.82 -4.58
N PRO A 74 4.78 -7.15 -5.40
CA PRO A 74 5.04 -5.73 -5.23
C PRO A 74 3.89 -4.89 -5.81
N VAL A 75 3.64 -3.73 -5.18
CA VAL A 75 2.72 -2.72 -5.66
C VAL A 75 3.41 -1.37 -5.53
N GLU A 76 3.56 -0.66 -6.64
CA GLU A 76 4.13 0.67 -6.61
C GLU A 76 3.03 1.69 -6.34
N LEU A 77 3.21 2.51 -5.30
CA LEU A 77 2.29 3.59 -4.95
C LEU A 77 2.97 4.92 -5.20
N SER A 78 2.29 5.79 -5.95
CA SER A 78 2.74 7.15 -6.20
C SER A 78 1.67 8.11 -5.68
N VAL A 79 2.02 8.91 -4.68
CA VAL A 79 1.09 9.88 -4.09
C VAL A 79 1.49 11.27 -4.55
N GLN A 80 0.56 11.95 -5.23
CA GLN A 80 0.76 13.29 -5.75
C GLN A 80 0.22 14.31 -4.75
N GLY A 81 1.01 15.35 -4.48
CA GLY A 81 0.55 16.45 -3.66
C GLY A 81 -0.59 17.21 -4.34
N LYS A 82 -1.54 17.69 -3.55
CA LYS A 82 -2.69 18.42 -4.09
C LYS A 82 -2.30 19.70 -4.80
N ASN A 83 -1.17 20.30 -4.43
CA ASN A 83 -0.70 21.55 -4.99
C ASN A 83 0.16 21.38 -6.25
N THR A 84 0.39 20.14 -6.68
CA THR A 84 1.24 19.87 -7.83
C THR A 84 0.78 20.60 -9.08
N VAL A 85 -0.51 20.61 -9.35
CA VAL A 85 -1.06 21.30 -10.51
C VAL A 85 -0.89 22.80 -10.38
N ASN A 86 -1.12 23.34 -9.19
CA ASN A 86 -0.96 24.78 -8.93
C ASN A 86 0.51 25.20 -9.08
N ASP A 87 1.44 24.35 -8.64
CA ASP A 87 2.86 24.61 -8.79
C ASP A 87 3.25 24.67 -10.25
N LEU A 88 2.71 23.78 -11.07
CA LEU A 88 2.97 23.77 -12.50
C LEU A 88 2.40 25.03 -13.17
N ILE A 89 1.26 25.51 -12.71
CA ILE A 89 0.68 26.74 -13.20
C ILE A 89 1.51 27.95 -12.80
N ALA A 90 2.00 27.94 -11.57
CA ALA A 90 2.80 29.05 -11.05
C ALA A 90 4.13 29.21 -11.78
N LEU A 91 4.67 28.15 -12.35
CA LEU A 91 5.93 28.19 -13.10
C LEU A 91 5.81 28.88 -14.44
N LYS A 92 4.64 29.22 -14.86
CA LYS A 92 4.40 29.91 -16.13
C LYS A 92 4.51 31.41 -15.98
#